data_7e0afbbfa0e118d848de9914ff4dc3e8
#
_entry.id   7e0afbbfa0e118d848de9914ff4dc3e8
#
_cell.length_a   1.000
_cell.length_b   1.000
_cell.length_c   1.000
_cell.angle_alpha   90.00
_cell.angle_beta   90.00
_cell.angle_gamma   90.00
#
_symmetry.space_group_name_H-M   'P 1'
#
loop_
_entity.id
_entity.type
_entity.pdbx_description
1 polymer ?
#
loop_
_entity_poly.entity_id
_entity_poly.type
_entity_poly.pdbx_seq_one_letter_code
_entity_poly.pdbx_strand_id
1 'polypeptide(L)'
;MRERRLEHDWFSWPLPENVQIGARSWLYSSFAFLHYRSQWPDGVVIGNNTGIYEGTFFELGPQGTAKIGDYCTIVGAILNTNGHIFVGDYVFIGHEVTITNSAFAIPQDNTTFRPSEIFIHNNVWIGARSIILGGASIGQGSIIGAASVIDFYVPPLSVVAGNPARVIRTLT
;
A
#
# COMPACT_ATOMS: atom_id res chain seq x y z
N MET A 1 18.50 18.80 -14.27
CA MET A 1 17.06 18.52 -14.25
C MET A 1 16.40 19.38 -13.19
N ARG A 2 15.23 19.99 -13.42
CA ARG A 2 14.52 20.71 -12.34
C ARG A 2 13.97 19.67 -11.36
N GLU A 3 14.31 19.78 -10.09
CA GLU A 3 13.73 18.97 -9.05
C GLU A 3 12.20 19.16 -9.03
N ARG A 4 11.46 18.05 -9.02
CA ARG A 4 9.99 18.08 -8.89
C ARG A 4 9.62 18.28 -7.43
N ARG A 5 8.89 19.34 -7.14
CA ARG A 5 8.39 19.67 -5.79
C ARG A 5 6.88 19.90 -5.85
N LEU A 6 6.19 19.58 -4.76
CA LEU A 6 4.77 19.90 -4.61
C LEU A 6 4.66 21.36 -4.16
N GLU A 7 3.89 22.17 -4.87
CA GLU A 7 3.75 23.61 -4.58
C GLU A 7 3.09 23.90 -3.23
N HIS A 8 2.22 23.00 -2.77
CA HIS A 8 1.49 23.12 -1.50
C HIS A 8 2.21 22.49 -0.31
N ASP A 9 3.40 21.87 -0.53
CA ASP A 9 4.04 21.01 0.46
C ASP A 9 4.75 21.81 1.55
N TRP A 10 4.34 21.62 2.79
CA TRP A 10 5.00 22.21 3.96
C TRP A 10 6.42 21.67 4.19
N PHE A 11 6.69 20.42 3.79
CA PHE A 11 8.00 19.77 3.95
C PHE A 11 8.95 20.12 2.80
N SER A 12 8.39 20.34 1.63
CA SER A 12 9.05 20.86 0.42
C SER A 12 10.33 20.12 -0.01
N TRP A 13 10.36 18.79 0.16
CA TRP A 13 11.44 17.99 -0.40
C TRP A 13 11.20 17.65 -1.88
N PRO A 14 12.26 17.42 -2.65
CA PRO A 14 12.09 16.95 -4.02
C PRO A 14 11.48 15.55 -4.00
N LEU A 15 10.52 15.31 -4.89
CA LEU A 15 10.00 13.97 -5.11
C LEU A 15 11.07 13.08 -5.74
N PRO A 16 11.20 11.81 -5.34
CA PRO A 16 12.10 10.87 -5.99
C PRO A 16 11.79 10.78 -7.50
N GLU A 17 12.84 10.66 -8.33
CA GLU A 17 12.69 10.65 -9.79
C GLU A 17 11.83 9.50 -10.31
N ASN A 18 11.87 8.36 -9.63
CA ASN A 18 11.14 7.14 -9.94
C ASN A 18 9.76 7.05 -9.29
N VAL A 19 9.21 8.18 -8.83
CA VAL A 19 7.82 8.31 -8.38
C VAL A 19 6.98 8.93 -9.48
N GLN A 20 5.92 8.26 -9.91
CA GLN A 20 4.97 8.73 -10.91
C GLN A 20 3.62 9.03 -10.24
N ILE A 21 3.03 10.17 -10.59
CA ILE A 21 1.73 10.61 -10.07
C ILE A 21 0.82 10.92 -11.25
N GLY A 22 -0.28 10.21 -11.31
CA GLY A 22 -1.29 10.35 -12.36
C GLY A 22 -2.03 11.69 -12.32
N ALA A 23 -2.74 11.98 -13.39
CA ALA A 23 -3.48 13.23 -13.54
C ALA A 23 -4.58 13.36 -12.48
N ARG A 24 -4.79 14.57 -11.97
CA ARG A 24 -5.79 14.92 -10.94
C ARG A 24 -5.65 14.13 -9.64
N SER A 25 -4.47 13.57 -9.38
CA SER A 25 -4.17 12.88 -8.13
C SER A 25 -3.58 13.84 -7.11
N TRP A 26 -3.86 13.57 -5.84
CA TRP A 26 -3.41 14.37 -4.72
C TRP A 26 -2.38 13.61 -3.89
N LEU A 27 -1.26 14.23 -3.64
CA LEU A 27 -0.26 13.77 -2.68
C LEU A 27 -0.11 14.85 -1.61
N TYR A 28 -0.44 14.52 -0.36
CA TYR A 28 -0.46 15.48 0.75
C TYR A 28 0.89 16.15 1.00
N SER A 29 1.98 15.36 1.03
CA SER A 29 3.32 15.88 1.25
C SER A 29 4.40 14.92 0.73
N SER A 30 5.52 15.48 0.30
CA SER A 30 6.74 14.72 0.00
C SER A 30 7.32 14.00 1.23
N PHE A 31 6.88 14.35 2.44
CA PHE A 31 7.19 13.65 3.69
C PHE A 31 6.82 12.17 3.65
N ALA A 32 5.84 11.77 2.82
CA ALA A 32 5.48 10.39 2.55
C ALA A 32 6.67 9.53 2.07
N PHE A 33 7.72 10.14 1.54
CA PHE A 33 8.91 9.46 1.01
C PHE A 33 10.15 9.56 1.93
N LEU A 34 9.99 9.94 3.19
CA LEU A 34 11.12 10.13 4.13
C LEU A 34 12.02 8.88 4.23
N HIS A 35 11.43 7.69 4.23
CA HIS A 35 12.15 6.41 4.32
C HIS A 35 12.19 5.63 3.00
N TYR A 36 11.94 6.31 1.90
CA TYR A 36 11.93 5.73 0.55
C TYR A 36 13.34 5.46 0.03
N ARG A 37 13.60 4.24 -0.44
CA ARG A 37 14.92 3.82 -0.93
C ARG A 37 14.83 2.98 -2.21
N SER A 38 13.67 2.90 -2.83
CA SER A 38 13.50 2.09 -4.05
C SER A 38 14.44 2.55 -5.16
N GLN A 39 15.08 1.60 -5.82
CA GLN A 39 15.96 1.80 -6.97
C GLN A 39 15.31 1.33 -8.28
N TRP A 40 14.08 0.85 -8.20
CA TRP A 40 13.33 0.48 -9.41
C TRP A 40 12.93 1.71 -10.23
N PRO A 41 12.93 1.60 -11.59
CA PRO A 41 12.52 2.71 -12.45
C PRO A 41 11.11 3.26 -12.12
N ASP A 42 10.20 2.35 -11.75
CA ASP A 42 8.82 2.66 -11.34
C ASP A 42 8.63 2.29 -9.88
N GLY A 43 9.37 2.92 -8.98
CA GLY A 43 9.35 2.58 -7.55
C GLY A 43 8.00 2.82 -6.92
N VAL A 44 7.36 3.98 -7.16
CA VAL A 44 5.96 4.25 -6.84
C VAL A 44 5.24 4.77 -8.08
N VAL A 45 4.12 4.13 -8.39
CA VAL A 45 3.20 4.60 -9.44
C VAL A 45 1.83 4.82 -8.80
N ILE A 46 1.35 6.05 -8.86
CA ILE A 46 0.01 6.45 -8.40
C ILE A 46 -0.81 6.76 -9.64
N GLY A 47 -1.95 6.10 -9.77
CA GLY A 47 -2.88 6.28 -10.87
C GLY A 47 -3.56 7.66 -10.87
N ASN A 48 -4.58 7.82 -11.71
CA ASN A 48 -5.31 9.08 -11.87
C ASN A 48 -6.42 9.23 -10.82
N ASN A 49 -6.78 10.46 -10.47
CA ASN A 49 -7.85 10.78 -9.52
C ASN A 49 -7.69 10.06 -8.15
N THR A 50 -6.46 9.76 -7.76
CA THR A 50 -6.13 9.04 -6.53
C THR A 50 -5.59 10.01 -5.49
N GLY A 51 -6.09 9.89 -4.25
CA GLY A 51 -5.66 10.70 -3.12
C GLY A 51 -4.78 9.94 -2.15
N ILE A 52 -3.57 10.46 -1.92
CA ILE A 52 -2.64 10.00 -0.87
C ILE A 52 -2.63 11.08 0.20
N TYR A 53 -3.23 10.78 1.34
CA TYR A 53 -3.47 11.75 2.39
C TYR A 53 -2.47 11.66 3.54
N GLU A 54 -2.61 12.57 4.50
CA GLU A 54 -1.72 12.74 5.65
C GLU A 54 -1.45 11.43 6.40
N GLY A 55 -0.22 11.27 6.85
CA GLY A 55 0.23 10.07 7.59
C GLY A 55 0.52 8.84 6.72
N THR A 56 0.39 8.95 5.39
CA THR A 56 0.78 7.87 4.49
C THR A 56 2.29 7.88 4.25
N PHE A 57 2.93 6.71 4.37
CA PHE A 57 4.36 6.53 4.14
C PHE A 57 4.66 5.41 3.14
N PHE A 58 5.58 5.68 2.24
CA PHE A 58 6.18 4.70 1.34
C PHE A 58 7.58 4.32 1.85
N GLU A 59 7.63 3.32 2.72
CA GLU A 59 8.86 2.79 3.30
C GLU A 59 9.41 1.65 2.45
N LEU A 60 9.81 1.97 1.23
CA LEU A 60 10.24 0.97 0.26
C LEU A 60 11.75 0.76 0.33
N GLY A 61 12.15 -0.50 0.48
CA GLY A 61 13.55 -0.93 0.36
C GLY A 61 14.06 -0.84 -1.09
N PRO A 62 15.34 -1.14 -1.35
CA PRO A 62 15.94 -0.99 -2.68
C PRO A 62 15.23 -1.74 -3.80
N GLN A 63 14.60 -2.87 -3.51
CA GLN A 63 13.84 -3.69 -4.46
C GLN A 63 12.32 -3.45 -4.36
N GLY A 64 11.89 -2.59 -3.44
CA GLY A 64 10.48 -2.35 -3.16
C GLY A 64 9.78 -1.52 -4.22
N THR A 65 8.54 -1.90 -4.58
CA THR A 65 7.66 -1.09 -5.43
C THR A 65 6.24 -1.05 -4.88
N ALA A 66 5.54 0.04 -5.15
CA ALA A 66 4.12 0.17 -4.87
C ALA A 66 3.41 0.73 -6.11
N LYS A 67 2.46 -0.04 -6.65
CA LYS A 67 1.60 0.39 -7.76
C LYS A 67 0.19 0.55 -7.25
N ILE A 68 -0.37 1.74 -7.40
CA ILE A 68 -1.70 2.13 -6.92
C ILE A 68 -2.51 2.57 -8.12
N GLY A 69 -3.69 2.01 -8.29
CA GLY A 69 -4.58 2.27 -9.41
C GLY A 69 -5.27 3.63 -9.34
N ASP A 70 -6.29 3.77 -10.17
CA ASP A 70 -7.10 4.97 -10.32
C ASP A 70 -8.20 5.07 -9.25
N TYR A 71 -8.63 6.28 -8.93
CA TYR A 71 -9.75 6.55 -8.02
C TYR A 71 -9.59 5.95 -6.61
N CYS A 72 -8.37 5.80 -6.14
CA CYS A 72 -8.09 5.29 -4.81
C CYS A 72 -8.06 6.43 -3.76
N THR A 73 -8.33 6.05 -2.52
CA THR A 73 -8.18 6.93 -1.35
C THR A 73 -7.37 6.22 -0.29
N ILE A 74 -6.19 6.74 0.02
CA ILE A 74 -5.28 6.16 1.02
C ILE A 74 -5.03 7.19 2.10
N VAL A 75 -5.41 6.87 3.33
CA VAL A 75 -5.36 7.80 4.45
C VAL A 75 -4.50 7.23 5.58
N GLY A 76 -3.31 7.78 5.79
CA GLY A 76 -2.48 7.44 6.92
C GLY A 76 -2.00 5.97 6.95
N ALA A 77 -1.75 5.38 5.79
CA ALA A 77 -1.29 4.01 5.68
C ALA A 77 0.25 3.93 5.56
N ILE A 78 0.83 2.86 6.07
CA ILE A 78 2.25 2.55 5.92
C ILE A 78 2.39 1.41 4.90
N LEU A 79 3.03 1.69 3.77
CA LEU A 79 3.39 0.71 2.76
C LEU A 79 4.88 0.38 2.93
N ASN A 80 5.16 -0.73 3.62
CA ASN A 80 6.53 -1.13 3.96
C ASN A 80 6.88 -2.42 3.22
N THR A 81 7.81 -2.36 2.26
CA THR A 81 8.18 -3.54 1.47
C THR A 81 9.57 -3.43 0.86
N ASN A 82 10.22 -4.58 0.69
CA ASN A 82 11.35 -4.76 -0.24
C ASN A 82 10.97 -5.66 -1.43
N GLY A 83 9.69 -5.90 -1.65
CA GLY A 83 9.09 -6.59 -2.80
C GLY A 83 8.02 -5.69 -3.45
N HIS A 84 6.89 -6.26 -3.83
CA HIS A 84 5.90 -5.56 -4.61
C HIS A 84 4.54 -5.49 -3.92
N ILE A 85 3.94 -4.29 -3.90
CA ILE A 85 2.58 -4.04 -3.47
C ILE A 85 1.79 -3.57 -4.68
N PHE A 86 0.67 -4.24 -4.98
CA PHE A 86 -0.25 -3.91 -6.05
C PHE A 86 -1.61 -3.55 -5.45
N VAL A 87 -2.08 -2.36 -5.74
CA VAL A 87 -3.41 -1.85 -5.36
C VAL A 87 -4.16 -1.51 -6.64
N GLY A 88 -5.30 -2.13 -6.84
CA GLY A 88 -6.18 -1.90 -7.99
C GLY A 88 -6.90 -0.56 -7.93
N ASP A 89 -7.93 -0.43 -8.75
CA ASP A 89 -8.73 0.79 -8.86
C ASP A 89 -9.86 0.84 -7.81
N TYR A 90 -10.30 2.04 -7.45
CA TYR A 90 -11.41 2.27 -6.50
C TYR A 90 -11.19 1.63 -5.14
N VAL A 91 -9.94 1.61 -4.66
CA VAL A 91 -9.59 1.04 -3.36
C VAL A 91 -9.59 2.14 -2.30
N PHE A 92 -10.22 1.82 -1.16
CA PHE A 92 -10.13 2.66 0.05
C PHE A 92 -9.25 1.97 1.10
N ILE A 93 -8.22 2.67 1.57
CA ILE A 93 -7.35 2.21 2.66
C ILE A 93 -7.45 3.22 3.80
N GLY A 94 -7.99 2.76 4.92
CA GLY A 94 -8.24 3.58 6.11
C GLY A 94 -6.98 3.91 6.90
N HIS A 95 -7.18 4.70 7.97
CA HIS A 95 -6.10 5.18 8.83
C HIS A 95 -5.31 4.05 9.51
N GLU A 96 -4.00 4.25 9.63
CA GLU A 96 -3.09 3.36 10.38
C GLU A 96 -3.10 1.90 9.84
N VAL A 97 -3.47 1.71 8.58
CA VAL A 97 -3.31 0.41 7.92
C VAL A 97 -1.83 0.20 7.63
N THR A 98 -1.33 -0.99 7.99
CA THR A 98 0.04 -1.38 7.64
C THR A 98 0.01 -2.48 6.58
N ILE A 99 0.68 -2.24 5.45
CA ILE A 99 0.84 -3.20 4.36
C ILE A 99 2.32 -3.54 4.31
N THR A 100 2.68 -4.76 4.67
CA THR A 100 4.09 -5.12 4.80
C THR A 100 4.39 -6.57 4.39
N ASN A 101 5.48 -6.75 3.65
CA ASN A 101 6.10 -8.05 3.43
C ASN A 101 7.52 -8.10 3.99
N SER A 102 7.92 -7.14 4.78
CA SER A 102 9.24 -7.09 5.38
C SER A 102 9.26 -7.89 6.68
N ALA A 103 9.93 -9.03 6.68
CA ALA A 103 10.13 -9.85 7.86
C ALA A 103 11.44 -9.47 8.55
N PHE A 104 11.48 -8.35 9.24
CA PHE A 104 12.69 -7.94 9.98
C PHE A 104 12.98 -8.76 11.24
N ALA A 105 12.09 -9.64 11.66
CA ALA A 105 12.18 -10.38 12.91
C ALA A 105 12.43 -11.89 12.75
N ILE A 106 12.60 -12.40 11.53
CA ILE A 106 12.90 -13.82 11.34
C ILE A 106 14.42 -13.99 11.32
N PRO A 107 15.01 -14.82 12.20
CA PRO A 107 16.43 -15.15 12.12
C PRO A 107 16.74 -15.68 10.73
N GLN A 108 17.79 -15.15 10.13
CA GLN A 108 18.27 -15.55 8.82
C GLN A 108 18.92 -16.94 8.92
N ASP A 109 18.15 -17.97 8.99
CA ASP A 109 18.61 -19.27 8.56
C ASP A 109 18.54 -19.26 7.02
N ASN A 110 19.58 -19.69 6.37
CA ASN A 110 19.87 -19.61 4.93
C ASN A 110 18.74 -20.09 3.97
N THR A 111 17.50 -20.04 4.36
CA THR A 111 16.35 -20.24 3.50
C THR A 111 16.05 -18.90 2.82
N THR A 112 16.16 -18.86 1.51
CA THR A 112 15.87 -17.71 0.66
C THR A 112 14.47 -17.19 0.92
N PHE A 113 14.34 -16.26 1.88
CA PHE A 113 13.11 -15.52 2.07
C PHE A 113 12.91 -14.63 0.84
N ARG A 114 11.97 -14.99 -0.02
CA ARG A 114 11.47 -14.12 -1.07
C ARG A 114 10.32 -13.33 -0.48
N PRO A 115 10.40 -11.99 -0.47
CA PRO A 115 9.25 -11.18 -0.11
C PRO A 115 8.06 -11.60 -0.96
N SER A 116 6.99 -12.06 -0.33
CA SER A 116 5.78 -12.41 -1.06
C SER A 116 5.08 -11.13 -1.48
N GLU A 117 4.62 -11.08 -2.72
CA GLU A 117 3.85 -9.95 -3.24
C GLU A 117 2.53 -9.81 -2.49
N ILE A 118 2.00 -8.58 -2.45
CA ILE A 118 0.70 -8.28 -1.88
C ILE A 118 -0.19 -7.72 -2.98
N PHE A 119 -1.37 -8.32 -3.14
CA PHE A 119 -2.36 -7.90 -4.13
C PHE A 119 -3.64 -7.44 -3.44
N ILE A 120 -4.04 -6.21 -3.71
CA ILE A 120 -5.33 -5.64 -3.33
C ILE A 120 -6.06 -5.32 -4.62
N HIS A 121 -7.09 -6.12 -4.94
CA HIS A 121 -7.81 -5.95 -6.20
C HIS A 121 -8.78 -4.77 -6.18
N ASN A 122 -9.48 -4.53 -7.29
CA ASN A 122 -10.36 -3.38 -7.46
C ASN A 122 -11.53 -3.37 -6.45
N ASN A 123 -12.01 -2.17 -6.11
CA ASN A 123 -13.18 -1.97 -5.25
C ASN A 123 -13.04 -2.58 -3.84
N VAL A 124 -11.83 -2.70 -3.32
CA VAL A 124 -11.59 -3.21 -1.96
C VAL A 124 -11.65 -2.05 -0.95
N TRP A 125 -12.27 -2.33 0.20
CA TRP A 125 -12.25 -1.44 1.35
C TRP A 125 -11.46 -2.08 2.50
N ILE A 126 -10.43 -1.39 2.99
CA ILE A 126 -9.63 -1.83 4.13
C ILE A 126 -9.89 -0.89 5.31
N GLY A 127 -10.47 -1.45 6.36
CA GLY A 127 -10.76 -0.74 7.61
C GLY A 127 -9.49 -0.34 8.37
N ALA A 128 -9.60 0.70 9.17
CA ALA A 128 -8.49 1.28 9.93
C ALA A 128 -7.76 0.26 10.82
N ARG A 129 -6.44 0.47 10.99
CA ARG A 129 -5.58 -0.38 11.86
C ARG A 129 -5.46 -1.83 11.43
N SER A 130 -5.85 -2.16 10.21
CA SER A 130 -5.62 -3.50 9.67
C SER A 130 -4.17 -3.70 9.27
N ILE A 131 -3.71 -4.94 9.32
CA ILE A 131 -2.37 -5.34 8.92
C ILE A 131 -2.50 -6.33 7.75
N ILE A 132 -1.91 -5.99 6.62
CA ILE A 132 -1.88 -6.82 5.41
C ILE A 132 -0.45 -7.33 5.24
N LEU A 133 -0.29 -8.63 5.33
CA LEU A 133 1.01 -9.29 5.33
C LEU A 133 1.39 -9.85 3.96
N GLY A 134 2.68 -10.11 3.77
CA GLY A 134 3.22 -10.70 2.56
C GLY A 134 2.51 -12.00 2.17
N GLY A 135 2.17 -12.13 0.89
CA GLY A 135 1.41 -13.24 0.34
C GLY A 135 -0.11 -13.06 0.37
N ALA A 136 -0.61 -12.00 1.03
CA ALA A 136 -2.04 -11.69 0.99
C ALA A 136 -2.49 -11.29 -0.41
N SER A 137 -3.65 -11.82 -0.83
CA SER A 137 -4.34 -11.41 -2.04
C SER A 137 -5.80 -11.16 -1.72
N ILE A 138 -6.22 -9.90 -1.78
CA ILE A 138 -7.58 -9.49 -1.39
C ILE A 138 -8.42 -9.33 -2.65
N GLY A 139 -9.38 -10.24 -2.84
CA GLY A 139 -10.24 -10.30 -4.02
C GLY A 139 -11.14 -9.08 -4.17
N GLN A 140 -11.50 -8.80 -5.42
CA GLN A 140 -12.28 -7.65 -5.83
C GLN A 140 -13.58 -7.50 -5.03
N GLY A 141 -13.92 -6.27 -4.65
CA GLY A 141 -15.15 -5.94 -3.95
C GLY A 141 -15.21 -6.41 -2.50
N SER A 142 -14.09 -6.88 -1.93
CA SER A 142 -14.06 -7.34 -0.56
C SER A 142 -13.90 -6.21 0.45
N ILE A 143 -14.35 -6.46 1.67
CA ILE A 143 -14.28 -5.54 2.80
C ILE A 143 -13.46 -6.19 3.91
N ILE A 144 -12.40 -5.53 4.32
CA ILE A 144 -11.59 -5.91 5.49
C ILE A 144 -12.04 -5.06 6.68
N GLY A 145 -12.53 -5.69 7.71
CA GLY A 145 -12.92 -5.03 8.97
C GLY A 145 -11.72 -4.40 9.67
N ALA A 146 -11.96 -3.34 10.44
CA ALA A 146 -10.91 -2.66 11.18
C ALA A 146 -10.14 -3.62 12.12
N ALA A 147 -8.85 -3.34 12.36
CA ALA A 147 -7.95 -4.11 13.22
C ALA A 147 -7.82 -5.60 12.84
N SER A 148 -8.01 -5.94 11.58
CA SER A 148 -7.85 -7.30 11.08
C SER A 148 -6.42 -7.58 10.63
N VAL A 149 -5.98 -8.85 10.72
CA VAL A 149 -4.67 -9.29 10.24
C VAL A 149 -4.86 -10.30 9.11
N ILE A 150 -4.43 -9.95 7.90
CA ILE A 150 -4.63 -10.71 6.68
C ILE A 150 -3.28 -11.20 6.17
N ASP A 151 -3.13 -12.52 6.06
CA ASP A 151 -1.94 -13.21 5.54
C ASP A 151 -2.28 -14.31 4.52
N PHE A 152 -3.51 -14.26 3.97
CA PHE A 152 -4.07 -15.30 3.11
C PHE A 152 -4.84 -14.73 1.92
N TYR A 153 -5.29 -15.62 1.04
CA TYR A 153 -6.18 -15.27 -0.07
C TYR A 153 -7.61 -15.03 0.42
N VAL A 154 -8.08 -13.81 0.24
CA VAL A 154 -9.48 -13.41 0.48
C VAL A 154 -10.26 -13.55 -0.82
N PRO A 155 -11.30 -14.40 -0.90
CA PRO A 155 -12.13 -14.52 -2.09
C PRO A 155 -12.82 -13.19 -2.44
N PRO A 156 -13.11 -12.93 -3.72
CA PRO A 156 -13.88 -11.74 -4.12
C PRO A 156 -15.21 -11.63 -3.35
N LEU A 157 -15.69 -10.40 -3.20
CA LEU A 157 -16.98 -10.09 -2.56
C LEU A 157 -17.11 -10.68 -1.15
N SER A 158 -16.03 -10.69 -0.39
CA SER A 158 -16.00 -11.23 0.98
C SER A 158 -15.88 -10.13 2.03
N VAL A 159 -16.56 -10.30 3.14
CA VAL A 159 -16.32 -9.54 4.36
C VAL A 159 -15.42 -10.38 5.26
N VAL A 160 -14.26 -9.84 5.61
CA VAL A 160 -13.25 -10.51 6.44
C VAL A 160 -12.95 -9.66 7.65
N ALA A 161 -12.87 -10.25 8.82
CA ALA A 161 -12.50 -9.51 10.03
C ALA A 161 -11.80 -10.39 11.07
N GLY A 162 -11.06 -9.72 11.97
CA GLY A 162 -10.48 -10.32 13.16
C GLY A 162 -8.96 -10.50 13.13
N ASN A 163 -8.42 -10.97 14.26
CA ASN A 163 -7.03 -11.38 14.42
C ASN A 163 -6.98 -12.67 15.29
N PRO A 164 -6.73 -13.83 14.68
CA PRO A 164 -6.58 -14.09 13.23
C PRO A 164 -7.88 -13.82 12.44
N ALA A 165 -7.74 -13.28 11.23
CA ALA A 165 -8.91 -12.93 10.42
C ALA A 165 -9.60 -14.16 9.84
N ARG A 166 -10.91 -14.03 9.63
CA ARG A 166 -11.76 -15.05 9.00
C ARG A 166 -12.78 -14.41 8.08
N VAL A 167 -13.18 -15.14 7.05
CA VAL A 167 -14.33 -14.76 6.22
C VAL A 167 -15.59 -14.81 7.08
N ILE A 168 -16.26 -13.66 7.23
CA ILE A 168 -17.48 -13.50 8.02
C ILE A 168 -18.72 -13.79 7.17
N ARG A 169 -18.70 -13.32 5.93
CA ARG A 169 -19.78 -13.54 4.95
C ARG A 169 -19.31 -13.20 3.54
N THR A 170 -20.08 -13.66 2.55
CA THR A 170 -19.97 -13.24 1.15
C THR A 170 -21.01 -12.17 0.87
N LEU A 171 -20.63 -11.17 0.09
CA LEU A 171 -21.52 -10.13 -0.43
C LEU A 171 -22.24 -10.70 -1.68
N THR A 172 -23.49 -10.40 -1.84
CA THR A 172 -24.31 -10.80 -3.01
C THR A 172 -24.55 -9.60 -3.91
#